data_77392c15612ff0751ce58ea86ecaaa0f
#
_entry.id   77392c15612ff0751ce58ea86ecaaa0f
#
_cell.length_a   1.000
_cell.length_b   1.000
_cell.length_c   1.000
_cell.angle_alpha   90.00
_cell.angle_beta   90.00
_cell.angle_gamma   90.00
#
_symmetry.space_group_name_H-M   'P 1'
#
loop_
_entity.id
_entity.type
_entity.pdbx_description
1 polymer ?
#
loop_
_entity_poly.entity_id
_entity_poly.type
_entity_poly.pdbx_seq_one_letter_code
_entity_poly.pdbx_strand_id
1 'polypeptide(L)'
;MLLVEVRPRQYHDSIVLMVASARMSALPGVDAAMAAMATPLNVDLLRETGLWSDDLAGAGDTDLVLAARGTDPAAALQAAERALTERAPVASGGEAAAPRTVRTAARALPGANVAVVSVPGEHAAWACWDALAQDLNVFCFSDNVTVPDEVLLKDEALRRGLLMMGPDCGTAILDGVGFGFSNAVPRGRIGLVGASGTGIQQFACLLAHQGVGISHAIGVGGRDLSPEVGGRMARESVRRLDADPDTDLIVVISKPATAELSARKPLVKAMLGPGVDLTAIALEVGGGRLPADPPLAAWPGRVDGLFSGGTLRDEAALIWAGDPRFAAVDYGDDRFTRGRPHPMIDNTLRLEAIRRSEGLVYLDVVLGRGAHPDERRTQVAFDVDGERLQR
;
A
#
# COMPACT_ATOMS: atom_id res chain seq x y z
N MET A 1 26.88 -18.74 10.67
CA MET A 1 26.20 -20.02 11.02
C MET A 1 24.72 -19.87 10.72
N LEU A 2 24.05 -20.89 10.21
CA LEU A 2 22.59 -20.93 10.03
C LEU A 2 21.98 -21.74 11.17
N LEU A 3 20.89 -21.24 11.75
CA LEU A 3 20.05 -21.94 12.72
C LEU A 3 18.59 -21.84 12.27
N VAL A 4 17.91 -22.99 12.22
CA VAL A 4 16.52 -23.13 11.83
C VAL A 4 15.78 -23.91 12.89
N GLU A 5 14.58 -23.45 13.25
CA GLU A 5 13.67 -24.12 14.17
C GLU A 5 12.29 -24.22 13.56
N VAL A 6 11.71 -25.41 13.53
CA VAL A 6 10.33 -25.67 13.09
C VAL A 6 9.48 -25.99 14.30
N ARG A 7 8.36 -25.31 14.45
CA ARG A 7 7.38 -25.53 15.54
C ARG A 7 6.06 -26.03 14.95
N PRO A 8 5.77 -27.31 15.06
CA PRO A 8 4.60 -27.92 14.45
C PRO A 8 3.29 -27.33 15.00
N ARG A 9 2.36 -27.01 14.10
CA ARG A 9 0.99 -26.53 14.41
C ARG A 9 0.95 -25.30 15.34
N GLN A 10 1.94 -24.44 15.24
CA GLN A 10 1.99 -23.18 15.97
C GLN A 10 1.71 -22.03 15.01
N TYR A 11 0.44 -21.69 14.86
CA TYR A 11 0.01 -20.59 14.01
C TYR A 11 0.21 -19.23 14.69
N HIS A 12 0.76 -18.28 13.96
CA HIS A 12 0.84 -16.87 14.32
C HIS A 12 0.35 -16.00 13.17
N ASP A 13 -0.26 -14.88 13.51
CA ASP A 13 -0.65 -13.84 12.56
C ASP A 13 0.58 -13.26 11.84
N SER A 14 0.41 -12.90 10.56
CA SER A 14 1.49 -12.39 9.72
C SER A 14 2.14 -11.12 10.28
N ILE A 15 1.37 -10.25 10.93
CA ILE A 15 1.89 -9.01 11.54
C ILE A 15 2.83 -9.36 12.69
N VAL A 16 2.46 -10.32 13.54
CA VAL A 16 3.30 -10.79 14.64
C VAL A 16 4.60 -11.40 14.10
N LEU A 17 4.50 -12.19 13.03
CA LEU A 17 5.67 -12.80 12.38
C LEU A 17 6.59 -11.76 11.72
N MET A 18 6.02 -10.71 11.12
CA MET A 18 6.79 -9.59 10.59
C MET A 18 7.55 -8.83 11.68
N VAL A 19 6.89 -8.54 12.81
CA VAL A 19 7.54 -7.90 13.96
C VAL A 19 8.66 -8.77 14.51
N ALA A 20 8.44 -10.09 14.59
CA ALA A 20 9.47 -11.05 15.00
C ALA A 20 10.66 -11.02 14.03
N SER A 21 10.41 -11.11 12.72
CA SER A 21 11.46 -11.05 11.67
C SER A 21 12.24 -9.74 11.74
N ALA A 22 11.58 -8.61 11.91
CA ALA A 22 12.23 -7.30 12.03
C ALA A 22 13.12 -7.22 13.27
N ARG A 23 12.68 -7.74 14.42
CA ARG A 23 13.50 -7.77 15.65
C ARG A 23 14.70 -8.70 15.54
N MET A 24 14.53 -9.85 14.87
CA MET A 24 15.64 -10.76 14.58
C MET A 24 16.70 -10.08 13.70
N SER A 25 16.28 -9.45 12.62
CA SER A 25 17.16 -8.82 11.64
C SER A 25 17.85 -7.56 12.14
N ALA A 26 17.30 -6.90 13.16
CA ALA A 26 17.89 -5.71 13.79
C ALA A 26 19.08 -6.03 14.72
N LEU A 27 19.33 -7.28 15.05
CA LEU A 27 20.41 -7.66 15.96
C LEU A 27 21.78 -7.57 15.27
N PRO A 28 22.79 -7.05 15.96
CA PRO A 28 24.15 -7.05 15.44
C PRO A 28 24.64 -8.46 15.09
N GLY A 29 25.25 -8.61 13.91
CA GLY A 29 25.82 -9.89 13.48
C GLY A 29 24.79 -10.87 12.90
N VAL A 30 23.55 -10.45 12.65
CA VAL A 30 22.56 -11.20 11.88
C VAL A 30 22.64 -10.75 10.43
N ASP A 31 22.95 -11.68 9.52
CA ASP A 31 23.03 -11.41 8.07
C ASP A 31 21.68 -11.54 7.38
N ALA A 32 20.86 -12.51 7.84
CA ALA A 32 19.49 -12.74 7.38
C ALA A 32 18.69 -13.43 8.48
N ALA A 33 17.41 -13.08 8.62
CA ALA A 33 16.51 -13.75 9.54
C ALA A 33 15.06 -13.68 9.07
N MET A 34 14.27 -14.71 9.39
CA MET A 34 12.87 -14.80 9.03
C MET A 34 12.08 -15.61 10.06
N ALA A 35 10.92 -15.11 10.45
CA ALA A 35 9.87 -15.83 11.15
C ALA A 35 8.66 -15.92 10.22
N ALA A 36 8.20 -17.11 9.88
CA ALA A 36 7.13 -17.31 8.91
C ALA A 36 6.37 -18.62 9.15
N MET A 37 5.14 -18.70 8.64
CA MET A 37 4.47 -19.99 8.46
C MET A 37 5.11 -20.75 7.29
N ALA A 38 5.23 -22.09 7.39
CA ALA A 38 5.89 -22.90 6.37
C ALA A 38 5.02 -23.12 5.12
N THR A 39 4.36 -22.08 4.62
CA THR A 39 3.64 -22.14 3.34
C THR A 39 4.61 -22.36 2.17
N PRO A 40 4.18 -22.95 1.04
CA PRO A 40 5.06 -23.17 -0.12
C PRO A 40 5.83 -21.91 -0.54
N LEU A 41 5.16 -20.77 -0.53
CA LEU A 41 5.75 -19.47 -0.86
C LEU A 41 6.86 -19.08 0.12
N ASN A 42 6.62 -19.20 1.42
CA ASN A 42 7.62 -18.85 2.45
C ASN A 42 8.79 -19.84 2.44
N VAL A 43 8.55 -21.10 2.12
CA VAL A 43 9.61 -22.11 1.93
C VAL A 43 10.51 -21.73 0.75
N ASP A 44 9.94 -21.26 -0.36
CA ASP A 44 10.73 -20.80 -1.50
C ASP A 44 11.53 -19.55 -1.14
N LEU A 45 10.95 -18.63 -0.38
CA LEU A 45 11.67 -17.44 0.12
C LEU A 45 12.83 -17.79 1.06
N LEU A 46 12.64 -18.77 1.95
CA LEU A 46 13.72 -19.28 2.81
C LEU A 46 14.87 -19.87 2.00
N ARG A 47 14.58 -20.53 0.88
CA ARG A 47 15.62 -21.03 -0.07
C ARG A 47 16.35 -19.87 -0.74
N GLU A 48 15.61 -18.90 -1.28
CA GLU A 48 16.18 -17.75 -1.99
C GLU A 48 17.06 -16.89 -1.09
N THR A 49 16.69 -16.73 0.19
CA THR A 49 17.44 -15.93 1.17
C THR A 49 18.57 -16.68 1.86
N GLY A 50 18.76 -17.97 1.52
CA GLY A 50 19.79 -18.83 2.11
C GLY A 50 19.54 -19.16 3.58
N LEU A 51 18.26 -19.21 3.97
CA LEU A 51 17.76 -19.62 5.30
C LEU A 51 17.16 -21.03 5.28
N TRP A 52 17.32 -21.75 4.18
CA TRP A 52 16.85 -23.13 4.04
C TRP A 52 17.79 -24.11 4.76
N SER A 53 17.20 -25.12 5.43
CA SER A 53 17.90 -26.32 5.90
C SER A 53 16.99 -27.56 5.69
N ASP A 54 17.59 -28.76 5.75
CA ASP A 54 16.84 -30.03 5.60
C ASP A 54 15.81 -30.22 6.72
N ASP A 55 15.93 -29.53 7.85
CA ASP A 55 14.96 -29.53 8.94
C ASP A 55 13.56 -29.01 8.50
N LEU A 56 13.52 -28.27 7.40
CA LEU A 56 12.28 -27.74 6.79
C LEU A 56 11.62 -28.76 5.82
N ALA A 57 12.28 -29.88 5.49
CA ALA A 57 11.80 -30.84 4.50
C ALA A 57 10.57 -31.63 4.97
N GLY A 58 9.74 -31.22 5.75
CA GLY A 58 8.50 -31.87 6.20
C GLY A 58 7.54 -30.87 6.86
N ALA A 59 7.94 -29.62 6.91
CA ALA A 59 7.12 -28.57 7.50
C ALA A 59 5.89 -28.29 6.61
N GLY A 60 4.72 -28.24 7.24
CA GLY A 60 3.46 -27.91 6.58
C GLY A 60 3.07 -26.45 6.82
N ASP A 61 2.09 -25.96 6.06
CA ASP A 61 1.61 -24.58 6.07
C ASP A 61 1.05 -24.07 7.41
N THR A 62 0.79 -24.98 8.35
CA THR A 62 0.41 -24.67 9.74
C THR A 62 1.58 -24.62 10.72
N ASP A 63 2.80 -24.87 10.26
CA ASP A 63 3.99 -24.91 11.10
C ASP A 63 4.72 -23.56 11.07
N LEU A 64 5.16 -23.11 12.23
CA LEU A 64 5.99 -21.91 12.36
C LEU A 64 7.45 -22.26 12.08
N VAL A 65 8.10 -21.45 11.27
CA VAL A 65 9.54 -21.49 11.02
C VAL A 65 10.19 -20.24 11.58
N LEU A 66 11.25 -20.43 12.36
CA LEU A 66 12.18 -19.41 12.79
C LEU A 66 13.56 -19.74 12.20
N ALA A 67 14.09 -18.88 11.36
CA ALA A 67 15.38 -19.10 10.71
C ALA A 67 16.26 -17.85 10.81
N ALA A 68 17.52 -18.03 11.16
CA ALA A 68 18.49 -16.93 11.20
C ALA A 68 19.88 -17.40 10.78
N ARG A 69 20.60 -16.51 10.07
CA ARG A 69 21.99 -16.71 9.69
C ARG A 69 22.81 -15.52 10.14
N GLY A 70 24.01 -15.81 10.70
CA GLY A 70 24.91 -14.77 11.17
C GLY A 70 25.94 -15.32 12.15
N THR A 71 26.56 -14.44 12.93
CA THR A 71 27.52 -14.80 13.97
C THR A 71 26.86 -15.35 15.24
N ASP A 72 25.66 -14.85 15.58
CA ASP A 72 24.86 -15.34 16.70
C ASP A 72 23.39 -15.52 16.31
N PRO A 73 23.04 -16.57 15.55
CA PRO A 73 21.67 -16.83 15.15
C PRO A 73 20.77 -17.26 16.34
N ALA A 74 21.35 -17.77 17.43
CA ALA A 74 20.58 -18.15 18.60
C ALA A 74 19.95 -16.93 19.30
N ALA A 75 20.68 -15.83 19.38
CA ALA A 75 20.15 -14.57 19.90
C ALA A 75 18.97 -14.06 19.02
N ALA A 76 19.04 -14.26 17.69
CA ALA A 76 17.95 -13.90 16.79
C ALA A 76 16.69 -14.73 17.07
N LEU A 77 16.80 -16.04 17.24
CA LEU A 77 15.66 -16.89 17.58
C LEU A 77 15.06 -16.51 18.95
N GLN A 78 15.89 -16.16 19.93
CA GLN A 78 15.40 -15.68 21.23
C GLN A 78 14.67 -14.33 21.12
N ALA A 79 15.07 -13.46 20.20
CA ALA A 79 14.36 -12.21 19.93
C ALA A 79 13.00 -12.46 19.28
N ALA A 80 12.92 -13.45 18.36
CA ALA A 80 11.64 -13.91 17.83
C ALA A 80 10.73 -14.44 18.93
N GLU A 81 11.24 -15.31 19.81
CA GLU A 81 10.49 -15.86 20.95
C GLU A 81 9.86 -14.77 21.80
N ARG A 82 10.65 -13.76 22.15
CA ARG A 82 10.15 -12.60 22.91
C ARG A 82 9.06 -11.86 22.13
N ALA A 83 9.26 -11.62 20.84
CA ALA A 83 8.27 -10.95 19.98
C ALA A 83 6.96 -11.75 19.86
N LEU A 84 7.05 -13.06 19.76
CA LEU A 84 5.90 -13.97 19.66
C LEU A 84 5.13 -14.11 20.98
N THR A 85 5.83 -13.96 22.11
CA THR A 85 5.26 -14.07 23.47
C THR A 85 4.86 -12.73 24.07
N GLU A 86 5.47 -11.63 23.62
CA GLU A 86 5.05 -10.29 24.01
C GLU A 86 3.64 -10.03 23.50
N ARG A 87 2.66 -10.15 24.38
CA ARG A 87 1.36 -9.54 24.11
C ARG A 87 1.57 -8.05 23.95
N ALA A 88 1.10 -7.46 22.84
CA ALA A 88 1.00 -6.01 22.75
C ALA A 88 0.48 -5.48 24.10
N PRO A 89 1.10 -4.44 24.69
CA PRO A 89 0.66 -3.95 25.98
C PRO A 89 -0.82 -3.60 25.88
N VAL A 90 -1.65 -4.45 26.46
CA VAL A 90 -3.04 -4.11 26.74
C VAL A 90 -2.94 -2.95 27.70
N ALA A 91 -3.36 -1.76 27.25
CA ALA A 91 -3.43 -0.60 28.11
C ALA A 91 -4.10 -1.04 29.43
N SER A 92 -3.34 -1.01 30.52
CA SER A 92 -3.76 -1.44 31.84
C SER A 92 -4.76 -0.41 32.40
N GLY A 93 -6.00 -0.55 32.00
CA GLY A 93 -7.13 0.17 32.52
C GLY A 93 -8.35 -0.75 32.47
N GLY A 94 -8.64 -1.43 33.60
CA GLY A 94 -9.86 -2.17 33.88
C GLY A 94 -10.21 -3.29 32.88
N GLU A 95 -10.23 -4.52 33.34
CA GLU A 95 -10.49 -5.77 32.59
C GLU A 95 -11.82 -5.80 31.82
N ALA A 96 -11.95 -5.02 30.76
CA ALA A 96 -12.91 -5.34 29.72
C ALA A 96 -12.21 -6.23 28.69
N ALA A 97 -12.70 -7.44 28.49
CA ALA A 97 -12.16 -8.36 27.47
C ALA A 97 -12.10 -7.63 26.12
N ALA A 98 -10.96 -7.71 25.43
CA ALA A 98 -10.78 -7.07 24.12
C ALA A 98 -11.93 -7.47 23.18
N PRO A 99 -12.54 -6.51 22.47
CA PRO A 99 -13.63 -6.79 21.53
C PRO A 99 -13.18 -7.81 20.48
N ARG A 100 -13.99 -8.83 20.22
CA ARG A 100 -13.68 -9.89 19.25
C ARG A 100 -14.42 -9.73 17.91
N THR A 101 -15.34 -8.79 17.81
CA THR A 101 -16.13 -8.51 16.61
C THR A 101 -16.22 -7.01 16.40
N VAL A 102 -16.45 -6.57 15.17
CA VAL A 102 -16.69 -5.15 14.86
C VAL A 102 -17.85 -4.59 15.70
N ARG A 103 -18.92 -5.35 15.88
CA ARG A 103 -20.06 -4.99 16.71
C ARG A 103 -19.67 -4.73 18.18
N THR A 104 -18.88 -5.60 18.77
CA THR A 104 -18.42 -5.40 20.17
C THR A 104 -17.42 -4.25 20.27
N ALA A 105 -16.58 -4.04 19.26
CA ALA A 105 -15.66 -2.91 19.17
C ALA A 105 -16.41 -1.57 19.05
N ALA A 106 -17.39 -1.49 18.17
CA ALA A 106 -18.21 -0.29 17.99
C ALA A 106 -18.97 0.10 19.28
N ARG A 107 -19.45 -0.89 20.04
CA ARG A 107 -20.09 -0.65 21.37
C ARG A 107 -19.08 -0.19 22.41
N ALA A 108 -17.83 -0.72 22.37
CA ALA A 108 -16.78 -0.36 23.32
C ALA A 108 -16.17 1.01 23.01
N LEU A 109 -16.33 1.52 21.79
CA LEU A 109 -15.84 2.83 21.35
C LEU A 109 -17.00 3.70 20.85
N PRO A 110 -17.79 4.29 21.75
CA PRO A 110 -18.88 5.20 21.36
C PRO A 110 -18.35 6.38 20.55
N GLY A 111 -18.99 6.69 19.43
CA GLY A 111 -18.57 7.74 18.51
C GLY A 111 -17.59 7.28 17.41
N ALA A 112 -17.20 6.01 17.38
CA ALA A 112 -16.53 5.46 16.21
C ALA A 112 -17.41 5.66 14.97
N ASN A 113 -16.80 6.12 13.87
CA ASN A 113 -17.49 6.40 12.61
C ASN A 113 -16.79 5.78 11.39
N VAL A 114 -15.63 5.16 11.60
CA VAL A 114 -14.84 4.46 10.56
C VAL A 114 -14.34 3.12 11.11
N ALA A 115 -14.45 2.07 10.31
CA ALA A 115 -13.77 0.80 10.51
C ALA A 115 -12.62 0.67 9.49
N VAL A 116 -11.45 0.31 9.97
CA VAL A 116 -10.30 -0.05 9.12
C VAL A 116 -10.27 -1.57 9.00
N VAL A 117 -10.37 -2.06 7.77
CA VAL A 117 -10.35 -3.49 7.45
C VAL A 117 -9.05 -3.84 6.74
N SER A 118 -8.23 -4.68 7.39
CA SER A 118 -6.95 -5.17 6.87
C SER A 118 -6.79 -6.64 7.28
N VAL A 119 -7.63 -7.48 6.70
CA VAL A 119 -7.64 -8.94 6.90
C VAL A 119 -7.44 -9.62 5.55
N PRO A 120 -7.09 -10.93 5.48
CA PRO A 120 -7.03 -11.66 4.22
C PRO A 120 -8.30 -11.46 3.39
N GLY A 121 -8.17 -11.28 2.07
CA GLY A 121 -9.26 -10.86 1.17
C GLY A 121 -10.50 -11.74 1.25
N GLU A 122 -10.34 -13.05 1.45
CA GLU A 122 -11.45 -14.00 1.66
C GLU A 122 -12.33 -13.69 2.89
N HIS A 123 -11.80 -12.95 3.87
CA HIS A 123 -12.52 -12.53 5.07
C HIS A 123 -12.96 -11.06 5.03
N ALA A 124 -12.40 -10.27 4.11
CA ALA A 124 -12.59 -8.83 4.08
C ALA A 124 -14.03 -8.43 3.80
N ALA A 125 -14.71 -9.12 2.89
CA ALA A 125 -16.11 -8.82 2.58
C ALA A 125 -17.01 -8.93 3.82
N TRP A 126 -16.82 -9.98 4.63
CA TRP A 126 -17.58 -10.13 5.88
C TRP A 126 -17.26 -9.06 6.91
N ALA A 127 -15.98 -8.71 7.07
CA ALA A 127 -15.58 -7.65 8.01
C ALA A 127 -16.15 -6.30 7.59
N CYS A 128 -16.12 -5.97 6.30
CA CYS A 128 -16.73 -4.76 5.75
C CYS A 128 -18.24 -4.75 5.97
N TRP A 129 -18.93 -5.86 5.71
CA TRP A 129 -20.37 -5.99 5.91
C TRP A 129 -20.76 -5.78 7.39
N ASP A 130 -20.03 -6.43 8.32
CA ASP A 130 -20.26 -6.25 9.76
C ASP A 130 -20.07 -4.79 10.19
N ALA A 131 -19.08 -4.10 9.62
CA ALA A 131 -18.82 -2.67 9.86
C ALA A 131 -19.97 -1.79 9.35
N LEU A 132 -20.38 -1.98 8.10
CA LEU A 132 -21.54 -1.26 7.53
C LEU A 132 -22.81 -1.50 8.34
N ALA A 133 -23.01 -2.74 8.85
CA ALA A 133 -24.15 -3.08 9.71
C ALA A 133 -24.15 -2.37 11.08
N GLN A 134 -23.00 -1.81 11.50
CA GLN A 134 -22.87 -0.95 12.68
C GLN A 134 -22.85 0.55 12.33
N ASP A 135 -23.29 0.93 11.12
CA ASP A 135 -23.32 2.30 10.60
C ASP A 135 -21.93 2.98 10.59
N LEU A 136 -20.87 2.20 10.36
CA LEU A 136 -19.51 2.70 10.21
C LEU A 136 -19.17 2.88 8.73
N ASN A 137 -18.51 3.98 8.37
CA ASN A 137 -17.80 4.08 7.12
C ASN A 137 -16.68 3.03 7.12
N VAL A 138 -16.31 2.53 5.97
CA VAL A 138 -15.28 1.49 5.85
C VAL A 138 -14.09 1.99 5.04
N PHE A 139 -12.90 1.84 5.60
CA PHE A 139 -11.64 1.87 4.88
C PHE A 139 -11.13 0.44 4.74
N CYS A 140 -11.34 -0.15 3.55
CA CYS A 140 -10.94 -1.52 3.25
C CYS A 140 -9.59 -1.51 2.52
N PHE A 141 -8.53 -1.73 3.30
CA PHE A 141 -7.16 -1.87 2.80
C PHE A 141 -6.96 -3.22 2.09
N SER A 142 -7.70 -4.25 2.52
CA SER A 142 -7.63 -5.60 1.97
C SER A 142 -7.92 -5.62 0.47
N ASP A 143 -7.11 -6.33 -0.26
CA ASP A 143 -7.28 -6.73 -1.66
C ASP A 143 -8.03 -8.07 -1.79
N ASN A 144 -8.03 -8.67 -2.99
CA ASN A 144 -8.58 -10.01 -3.27
C ASN A 144 -10.06 -10.22 -2.85
N VAL A 145 -10.85 -9.15 -2.73
CA VAL A 145 -12.31 -9.22 -2.61
C VAL A 145 -12.90 -9.39 -4.00
N THR A 146 -13.91 -10.23 -4.16
CA THR A 146 -14.54 -10.47 -5.47
C THR A 146 -15.31 -9.25 -5.96
N VAL A 147 -15.43 -9.07 -7.28
CA VAL A 147 -16.21 -7.95 -7.86
C VAL A 147 -17.69 -7.98 -7.43
N PRO A 148 -18.39 -9.13 -7.40
CA PRO A 148 -19.75 -9.20 -6.87
C PRO A 148 -19.86 -8.73 -5.42
N ASP A 149 -18.92 -9.13 -4.55
CA ASP A 149 -18.92 -8.70 -3.15
C ASP A 149 -18.66 -7.19 -3.03
N GLU A 150 -17.72 -6.65 -3.82
CA GLU A 150 -17.46 -5.21 -3.87
C GLU A 150 -18.71 -4.41 -4.24
N VAL A 151 -19.44 -4.87 -5.27
CA VAL A 151 -20.69 -4.25 -5.69
C VAL A 151 -21.73 -4.27 -4.57
N LEU A 152 -21.92 -5.42 -3.94
CA LEU A 152 -22.89 -5.56 -2.81
C LEU A 152 -22.52 -4.65 -1.64
N LEU A 153 -21.26 -4.59 -1.26
CA LEU A 153 -20.78 -3.73 -0.16
C LEU A 153 -20.99 -2.25 -0.46
N LYS A 154 -20.69 -1.82 -1.69
CA LYS A 154 -20.87 -0.42 -2.11
C LYS A 154 -22.34 -0.04 -2.21
N ASP A 155 -23.20 -0.93 -2.70
CA ASP A 155 -24.64 -0.70 -2.74
C ASP A 155 -25.23 -0.59 -1.32
N GLU A 156 -24.78 -1.44 -0.37
CA GLU A 156 -25.20 -1.34 1.02
C GLU A 156 -24.70 -0.06 1.69
N ALA A 157 -23.45 0.34 1.42
CA ALA A 157 -22.93 1.61 1.92
C ALA A 157 -23.74 2.80 1.41
N LEU A 158 -24.07 2.85 0.12
CA LEU A 158 -24.94 3.89 -0.47
C LEU A 158 -26.31 3.91 0.19
N ARG A 159 -26.93 2.73 0.38
CA ARG A 159 -28.24 2.61 1.03
C ARG A 159 -28.24 3.17 2.46
N ARG A 160 -27.12 3.07 3.17
CA ARG A 160 -26.94 3.58 4.53
C ARG A 160 -26.41 5.02 4.58
N GLY A 161 -26.05 5.61 3.44
CA GLY A 161 -25.41 6.92 3.41
C GLY A 161 -23.97 6.89 3.94
N LEU A 162 -23.27 5.76 3.79
CA LEU A 162 -21.90 5.55 4.26
C LEU A 162 -20.90 5.54 3.07
N LEU A 163 -19.61 5.66 3.38
CA LEU A 163 -18.51 5.42 2.44
C LEU A 163 -17.98 3.99 2.61
N MET A 164 -17.83 3.31 1.48
CA MET A 164 -17.06 2.07 1.35
C MET A 164 -15.81 2.37 0.52
N MET A 165 -14.73 2.78 1.18
CA MET A 165 -13.45 3.08 0.56
C MET A 165 -12.69 1.77 0.30
N GLY A 166 -12.52 1.42 -0.95
CA GLY A 166 -11.99 0.12 -1.36
C GLY A 166 -13.08 -0.86 -1.84
N PRO A 167 -12.78 -2.17 -1.94
CA PRO A 167 -11.53 -2.88 -1.56
C PRO A 167 -10.27 -2.34 -2.26
N ASP A 168 -9.10 -2.78 -1.80
CA ASP A 168 -7.81 -2.34 -2.31
C ASP A 168 -7.67 -0.80 -2.24
N CYS A 169 -8.05 -0.22 -1.10
CA CYS A 169 -7.86 1.19 -0.84
C CYS A 169 -6.56 1.42 -0.08
N GLY A 170 -5.49 1.76 -0.80
CA GLY A 170 -4.19 2.01 -0.19
C GLY A 170 -4.09 3.35 0.55
N THR A 171 -4.93 4.33 0.22
CA THR A 171 -4.77 5.70 0.72
C THR A 171 -6.09 6.44 0.81
N ALA A 172 -6.34 7.05 1.96
CA ALA A 172 -7.34 8.10 2.13
C ALA A 172 -6.87 9.15 3.14
N ILE A 173 -7.38 10.37 3.03
CA ILE A 173 -7.19 11.45 4.00
C ILE A 173 -8.55 12.11 4.21
N LEU A 174 -9.11 11.97 5.39
CA LEU A 174 -10.41 12.51 5.71
C LEU A 174 -10.24 13.55 6.83
N ASP A 175 -10.59 14.78 6.54
CA ASP A 175 -10.47 15.90 7.49
C ASP A 175 -9.07 16.03 8.11
N GLY A 176 -8.02 15.78 7.31
CA GLY A 176 -6.62 15.79 7.73
C GLY A 176 -6.16 14.51 8.45
N VAL A 177 -7.06 13.55 8.70
CA VAL A 177 -6.71 12.23 9.25
C VAL A 177 -6.37 11.28 8.12
N GLY A 178 -5.14 10.77 8.14
CA GLY A 178 -4.63 9.85 7.11
C GLY A 178 -4.89 8.39 7.44
N PHE A 179 -5.24 7.62 6.42
CA PHE A 179 -5.45 6.17 6.45
C PHE A 179 -4.51 5.48 5.46
N GLY A 180 -4.06 4.27 5.80
CA GLY A 180 -3.16 3.48 4.96
C GLY A 180 -1.83 4.18 4.72
N PHE A 181 -1.39 4.21 3.48
CA PHE A 181 -0.12 4.84 3.05
C PHE A 181 -0.22 6.35 2.83
N SER A 182 -1.06 7.05 3.59
CA SER A 182 -1.29 8.47 3.42
C SER A 182 -0.05 9.32 3.67
N ASN A 183 0.11 10.37 2.86
CA ASN A 183 1.13 11.39 3.04
C ASN A 183 0.71 12.41 4.09
N ALA A 184 1.68 13.01 4.79
CA ALA A 184 1.46 14.17 5.63
C ALA A 184 1.48 15.42 4.76
N VAL A 185 0.32 15.92 4.41
CA VAL A 185 0.13 17.11 3.55
C VAL A 185 -0.68 18.17 4.28
N PRO A 186 -0.49 19.47 3.95
CA PRO A 186 -1.25 20.54 4.58
C PRO A 186 -2.74 20.45 4.26
N ARG A 187 -3.56 20.98 5.16
CA ARG A 187 -4.98 21.20 4.88
C ARG A 187 -5.15 22.34 3.89
N GLY A 188 -6.12 22.20 3.00
CA GLY A 188 -6.48 23.16 1.99
C GLY A 188 -7.89 22.94 1.46
N ARG A 189 -8.16 23.37 0.24
CA ARG A 189 -9.51 23.42 -0.32
C ARG A 189 -9.69 22.57 -1.58
N ILE A 190 -8.74 21.69 -1.88
CA ILE A 190 -8.82 20.77 -3.02
C ILE A 190 -9.22 19.37 -2.51
N GLY A 191 -10.34 18.86 -2.99
CA GLY A 191 -10.82 17.51 -2.70
C GLY A 191 -10.34 16.53 -3.76
N LEU A 192 -9.78 15.40 -3.34
CA LEU A 192 -9.31 14.34 -4.23
C LEU A 192 -10.25 13.12 -4.13
N VAL A 193 -10.60 12.53 -5.26
CA VAL A 193 -11.26 11.22 -5.35
C VAL A 193 -10.38 10.33 -6.23
N GLY A 194 -9.93 9.19 -5.71
CA GLY A 194 -9.02 8.35 -6.47
C GLY A 194 -9.38 6.88 -6.48
N ALA A 195 -9.47 6.32 -7.69
CA ALA A 195 -9.41 4.87 -7.91
C ALA A 195 -7.94 4.42 -8.08
N SER A 196 -7.02 5.13 -7.41
CA SER A 196 -5.58 4.90 -7.43
C SER A 196 -4.96 5.45 -6.15
N GLY A 197 -4.43 4.57 -5.31
CA GLY A 197 -3.74 4.98 -4.07
C GLY A 197 -2.48 5.79 -4.38
N THR A 198 -1.61 5.29 -5.25
CA THR A 198 -0.36 5.98 -5.65
C THR A 198 -0.61 7.27 -6.42
N GLY A 199 -1.66 7.32 -7.24
CA GLY A 199 -2.08 8.56 -7.91
C GLY A 199 -2.53 9.64 -6.91
N ILE A 200 -3.29 9.28 -5.87
CA ILE A 200 -3.64 10.21 -4.78
C ILE A 200 -2.37 10.71 -4.08
N GLN A 201 -1.45 9.81 -3.76
CA GLN A 201 -0.20 10.16 -3.08
C GLN A 201 0.65 11.14 -3.89
N GLN A 202 0.88 10.83 -5.17
CA GLN A 202 1.62 11.68 -6.10
C GLN A 202 0.97 13.07 -6.18
N PHE A 203 -0.33 13.10 -6.44
CA PHE A 203 -1.08 14.36 -6.63
C PHE A 203 -1.04 15.22 -5.36
N ALA A 204 -1.30 14.62 -4.19
CA ALA A 204 -1.26 15.30 -2.90
C ALA A 204 0.14 15.85 -2.56
N CYS A 205 1.21 15.09 -2.86
CA CYS A 205 2.58 15.54 -2.66
C CYS A 205 2.95 16.70 -3.59
N LEU A 206 2.56 16.64 -4.85
CA LEU A 206 2.82 17.71 -5.82
C LEU A 206 2.10 19.01 -5.44
N LEU A 207 0.87 18.94 -4.96
CA LEU A 207 0.15 20.09 -4.41
C LEU A 207 0.86 20.63 -3.16
N ALA A 208 1.27 19.75 -2.24
CA ALA A 208 1.96 20.16 -1.02
C ALA A 208 3.31 20.85 -1.30
N HIS A 209 4.07 20.40 -2.29
CA HIS A 209 5.30 21.07 -2.74
C HIS A 209 5.06 22.47 -3.27
N GLN A 210 3.88 22.77 -3.78
CA GLN A 210 3.47 24.11 -4.21
C GLN A 210 2.88 24.95 -3.08
N GLY A 211 2.87 24.43 -1.84
CA GLY A 211 2.24 25.09 -0.69
C GLY A 211 0.72 25.01 -0.70
N VAL A 212 0.14 24.18 -1.56
CA VAL A 212 -1.31 23.97 -1.67
C VAL A 212 -1.71 22.73 -0.89
N GLY A 213 -2.75 22.85 -0.06
CA GLY A 213 -3.27 21.74 0.73
C GLY A 213 -4.51 21.10 0.11
N ILE A 214 -4.93 20.01 0.73
CA ILE A 214 -6.14 19.28 0.36
C ILE A 214 -7.18 19.34 1.49
N SER A 215 -8.47 19.32 1.15
CA SER A 215 -9.55 19.15 2.13
C SER A 215 -9.68 17.68 2.54
N HIS A 216 -9.88 16.85 1.54
CA HIS A 216 -10.01 15.41 1.68
C HIS A 216 -9.34 14.70 0.51
N ALA A 217 -8.93 13.45 0.73
CA ALA A 217 -8.61 12.49 -0.33
C ALA A 217 -9.39 11.21 -0.06
N ILE A 218 -10.31 10.86 -0.93
CA ILE A 218 -11.18 9.69 -0.78
C ILE A 218 -10.74 8.63 -1.77
N GLY A 219 -10.06 7.59 -1.28
CA GLY A 219 -9.73 6.41 -2.07
C GLY A 219 -10.97 5.54 -2.25
N VAL A 220 -11.29 5.17 -3.47
CA VAL A 220 -12.52 4.40 -3.78
C VAL A 220 -12.24 2.95 -4.18
N GLY A 221 -10.95 2.55 -4.20
CA GLY A 221 -10.49 1.25 -4.69
C GLY A 221 -10.26 1.23 -6.20
N GLY A 222 -9.26 0.44 -6.63
CA GLY A 222 -8.74 0.46 -8.00
C GLY A 222 -9.77 0.12 -9.08
N ARG A 223 -10.85 -0.59 -8.74
CA ARG A 223 -11.88 -1.06 -9.67
C ARG A 223 -13.17 -0.25 -9.66
N ASP A 224 -13.32 0.74 -8.77
CA ASP A 224 -14.60 1.45 -8.59
C ASP A 224 -15.15 2.02 -9.90
N LEU A 225 -14.29 2.62 -10.72
CA LEU A 225 -14.67 3.24 -11.98
C LEU A 225 -14.73 2.26 -13.17
N SER A 226 -14.52 0.95 -12.95
CA SER A 226 -14.71 -0.06 -13.98
C SER A 226 -16.19 -0.20 -14.37
N PRO A 227 -16.49 -0.72 -15.58
CA PRO A 227 -17.87 -0.96 -16.00
C PRO A 227 -18.65 -1.85 -15.03
N GLU A 228 -18.00 -2.83 -14.42
CA GLU A 228 -18.63 -3.81 -13.52
C GLU A 228 -19.05 -3.17 -12.19
N VAL A 229 -18.19 -2.33 -11.62
CA VAL A 229 -18.46 -1.62 -10.35
C VAL A 229 -19.21 -0.32 -10.61
N GLY A 230 -18.97 0.31 -11.75
CA GLY A 230 -19.78 1.39 -12.29
C GLY A 230 -19.65 2.74 -11.60
N GLY A 231 -18.56 3.01 -10.85
CA GLY A 231 -18.29 4.31 -10.24
C GLY A 231 -19.17 4.66 -9.04
N ARG A 232 -19.60 3.66 -8.29
CA ARG A 232 -20.52 3.82 -7.14
C ARG A 232 -19.99 4.78 -6.09
N MET A 233 -18.79 4.50 -5.59
CA MET A 233 -18.19 5.34 -4.54
C MET A 233 -17.56 6.61 -5.10
N ALA A 234 -17.08 6.60 -6.34
CA ALA A 234 -16.57 7.82 -6.97
C ALA A 234 -17.68 8.88 -7.09
N ARG A 235 -18.89 8.50 -7.53
CA ARG A 235 -20.03 9.45 -7.59
C ARG A 235 -20.42 9.94 -6.21
N GLU A 236 -20.51 9.06 -5.22
CA GLU A 236 -20.86 9.46 -3.86
C GLU A 236 -19.79 10.37 -3.24
N SER A 237 -18.51 10.08 -3.48
CA SER A 237 -17.40 10.89 -3.01
C SER A 237 -17.40 12.27 -3.66
N VAL A 238 -17.60 12.36 -4.97
CA VAL A 238 -17.76 13.65 -5.68
C VAL A 238 -18.95 14.42 -5.13
N ARG A 239 -20.11 13.77 -4.92
CA ARG A 239 -21.31 14.41 -4.34
C ARG A 239 -21.03 14.99 -2.95
N ARG A 240 -20.27 14.27 -2.10
CA ARG A 240 -19.89 14.76 -0.75
C ARG A 240 -18.97 15.95 -0.83
N LEU A 241 -17.93 15.89 -1.64
CA LEU A 241 -16.99 17.01 -1.84
C LEU A 241 -17.68 18.21 -2.48
N ASP A 242 -18.66 18.00 -3.36
CA ASP A 242 -19.46 19.08 -3.97
C ASP A 242 -20.34 19.79 -2.93
N ALA A 243 -20.76 19.09 -1.90
CA ALA A 243 -21.54 19.64 -0.78
C ALA A 243 -20.65 20.20 0.36
N ASP A 244 -19.38 19.81 0.43
CA ASP A 244 -18.48 20.20 1.50
C ASP A 244 -18.07 21.68 1.41
N PRO A 245 -18.31 22.51 2.45
CA PRO A 245 -17.96 23.94 2.42
C PRO A 245 -16.45 24.18 2.39
N ASP A 246 -15.64 23.22 2.79
CA ASP A 246 -14.18 23.32 2.83
C ASP A 246 -13.48 22.84 1.54
N THR A 247 -14.25 22.42 0.54
CA THR A 247 -13.75 22.04 -0.78
C THR A 247 -14.17 23.05 -1.84
N ASP A 248 -13.25 23.59 -2.62
CA ASP A 248 -13.52 24.52 -3.72
C ASP A 248 -13.38 23.87 -5.10
N LEU A 249 -12.50 22.91 -5.21
CA LEU A 249 -12.18 22.21 -6.46
C LEU A 249 -12.08 20.70 -6.18
N ILE A 250 -12.59 19.89 -7.10
CA ILE A 250 -12.55 18.43 -7.00
C ILE A 250 -11.66 17.89 -8.11
N VAL A 251 -10.77 16.96 -7.78
CA VAL A 251 -9.96 16.23 -8.74
C VAL A 251 -10.29 14.75 -8.65
N VAL A 252 -10.58 14.13 -9.79
CA VAL A 252 -10.79 12.67 -9.88
C VAL A 252 -9.60 12.03 -10.59
N ILE A 253 -8.94 11.10 -9.90
CA ILE A 253 -7.71 10.44 -10.35
C ILE A 253 -8.02 8.96 -10.60
N SER A 254 -7.85 8.50 -11.84
CA SER A 254 -8.16 7.11 -12.21
C SER A 254 -7.40 6.67 -13.45
N LYS A 255 -7.39 5.37 -13.69
CA LYS A 255 -7.20 4.80 -15.05
C LYS A 255 -8.37 5.22 -15.93
N PRO A 256 -8.27 5.06 -17.26
CA PRO A 256 -9.38 5.40 -18.16
C PRO A 256 -10.68 4.76 -17.68
N ALA A 257 -11.72 5.57 -17.58
CA ALA A 257 -13.02 5.16 -17.05
C ALA A 257 -14.17 5.74 -17.87
N THR A 258 -15.25 4.98 -17.97
CA THR A 258 -16.47 5.38 -18.69
C THR A 258 -17.53 5.99 -17.79
N ALA A 259 -17.38 5.91 -16.47
CA ALA A 259 -18.35 6.43 -15.53
C ALA A 259 -18.43 7.97 -15.62
N GLU A 260 -19.65 8.46 -15.82
CA GLU A 260 -19.89 9.90 -15.80
C GLU A 260 -19.88 10.42 -14.37
N LEU A 261 -19.10 11.48 -14.16
CA LEU A 261 -18.98 12.20 -12.91
C LEU A 261 -19.25 13.68 -13.18
N SER A 262 -20.05 14.29 -12.34
CA SER A 262 -20.44 15.70 -12.42
C SER A 262 -20.52 16.32 -11.02
N ALA A 263 -20.20 17.61 -10.94
CA ALA A 263 -20.32 18.43 -9.74
C ALA A 263 -20.71 19.86 -10.13
N ARG A 264 -21.21 20.64 -9.17
CA ARG A 264 -21.43 22.08 -9.35
C ARG A 264 -20.12 22.87 -9.23
N LYS A 265 -19.21 22.37 -8.38
CA LYS A 265 -17.86 22.90 -8.22
C LYS A 265 -16.98 22.52 -9.42
N PRO A 266 -15.91 23.25 -9.69
CA PRO A 266 -14.92 22.84 -10.69
C PRO A 266 -14.47 21.40 -10.47
N LEU A 267 -14.53 20.59 -11.54
CA LEU A 267 -14.19 19.17 -11.53
C LEU A 267 -13.11 18.89 -12.57
N VAL A 268 -11.93 18.53 -12.10
CA VAL A 268 -10.79 18.12 -12.95
C VAL A 268 -10.75 16.60 -13.03
N LYS A 269 -10.68 16.05 -14.23
CA LYS A 269 -10.57 14.60 -14.48
C LYS A 269 -9.12 14.28 -14.88
N ALA A 270 -8.33 13.80 -13.94
CA ALA A 270 -6.97 13.30 -14.14
C ALA A 270 -7.02 11.81 -14.44
N MET A 271 -7.47 11.48 -15.68
CA MET A 271 -7.64 10.10 -16.15
C MET A 271 -6.39 9.67 -16.89
N LEU A 272 -5.64 8.74 -16.32
CA LEU A 272 -4.43 8.19 -16.91
C LEU A 272 -4.70 7.67 -18.33
N GLY A 273 -3.92 8.10 -19.32
CA GLY A 273 -4.09 7.72 -20.71
C GLY A 273 -3.07 8.36 -21.63
N PRO A 274 -3.06 8.02 -22.92
CA PRO A 274 -2.13 8.63 -23.88
C PRO A 274 -2.25 10.17 -23.88
N GLY A 275 -1.13 10.87 -23.70
CA GLY A 275 -1.08 12.33 -23.67
C GLY A 275 -1.59 12.97 -22.38
N VAL A 276 -1.88 12.18 -21.35
CA VAL A 276 -2.21 12.68 -20.01
C VAL A 276 -0.98 12.61 -19.13
N ASP A 277 -0.61 13.73 -18.55
CA ASP A 277 0.47 13.87 -17.58
C ASP A 277 -0.13 14.28 -16.23
N LEU A 278 -0.17 13.34 -15.28
CA LEU A 278 -0.72 13.58 -13.94
C LEU A 278 0.08 14.64 -13.18
N THR A 279 1.39 14.71 -13.40
CA THR A 279 2.26 15.71 -12.80
C THR A 279 1.93 17.09 -13.32
N ALA A 280 1.77 17.26 -14.64
CA ALA A 280 1.37 18.51 -15.24
C ALA A 280 0.01 19.01 -14.73
N ILE A 281 -0.98 18.10 -14.65
CA ILE A 281 -2.32 18.43 -14.13
C ILE A 281 -2.23 18.86 -12.65
N ALA A 282 -1.45 18.15 -11.82
CA ALA A 282 -1.30 18.49 -10.41
C ALA A 282 -0.63 19.86 -10.22
N LEU A 283 0.36 20.17 -11.05
CA LEU A 283 1.04 21.46 -11.02
C LEU A 283 0.10 22.60 -11.47
N GLU A 284 -0.67 22.38 -12.53
CA GLU A 284 -1.67 23.37 -13.01
C GLU A 284 -2.74 23.62 -11.96
N VAL A 285 -3.29 22.56 -11.35
CA VAL A 285 -4.28 22.66 -10.26
C VAL A 285 -3.72 23.41 -9.05
N GLY A 286 -2.43 23.23 -8.74
CA GLY A 286 -1.73 23.96 -7.68
C GLY A 286 -1.36 25.40 -8.05
N GLY A 287 -1.57 25.84 -9.29
CA GLY A 287 -1.17 27.17 -9.79
C GLY A 287 0.30 27.28 -10.17
N GLY A 288 1.02 26.15 -10.20
CA GLY A 288 2.41 26.04 -10.62
C GLY A 288 2.57 25.76 -12.12
N ARG A 289 3.82 25.58 -12.51
CA ARG A 289 4.19 25.15 -13.87
C ARG A 289 5.24 24.06 -13.78
N LEU A 290 5.26 23.18 -14.76
CA LEU A 290 6.39 22.26 -14.95
C LEU A 290 7.66 23.10 -15.07
N PRO A 291 8.73 22.80 -14.30
CA PRO A 291 10.04 23.38 -14.57
C PRO A 291 10.44 23.02 -16.01
N ALA A 292 11.20 23.89 -16.65
CA ALA A 292 11.78 23.56 -17.95
C ALA A 292 12.59 22.26 -17.80
N ASP A 293 12.38 21.32 -18.72
CA ASP A 293 13.13 20.06 -18.70
C ASP A 293 14.62 20.33 -18.64
N PRO A 294 15.34 19.82 -17.65
CA PRO A 294 16.80 19.88 -17.69
C PRO A 294 17.27 19.13 -18.94
N PRO A 295 18.36 19.56 -19.59
CA PRO A 295 18.91 18.82 -20.70
C PRO A 295 19.34 17.44 -20.20
N LEU A 296 18.47 16.44 -20.40
CA LEU A 296 18.77 15.06 -20.06
C LEU A 296 19.77 14.50 -21.07
N ALA A 297 20.88 13.97 -20.59
CA ALA A 297 21.74 13.14 -21.42
C ALA A 297 20.92 11.94 -21.91
N ALA A 298 20.92 11.72 -23.23
CA ALA A 298 20.23 10.57 -23.80
C ALA A 298 20.85 9.28 -23.23
N TRP A 299 20.05 8.49 -22.53
CA TRP A 299 20.45 7.19 -22.05
C TRP A 299 20.27 6.15 -23.16
N PRO A 300 21.36 5.54 -23.67
CA PRO A 300 21.27 4.61 -24.79
C PRO A 300 20.90 3.17 -24.39
N GLY A 301 20.99 2.86 -23.11
CA GLY A 301 20.84 1.50 -22.56
C GLY A 301 19.42 1.13 -22.16
N ARG A 302 19.30 -0.03 -21.55
CA ARG A 302 18.04 -0.55 -20.96
C ARG A 302 17.59 0.32 -19.81
N VAL A 303 16.26 0.42 -19.64
CA VAL A 303 15.60 1.10 -18.50
C VAL A 303 14.65 0.13 -17.84
N ASP A 304 14.90 -0.17 -16.57
CA ASP A 304 14.07 -1.06 -15.75
C ASP A 304 13.18 -0.24 -14.81
N GLY A 305 11.90 -0.18 -15.11
CA GLY A 305 10.89 0.42 -14.25
C GLY A 305 10.46 -0.55 -13.14
N LEU A 306 10.76 -0.26 -11.88
CA LEU A 306 10.50 -1.12 -10.72
C LEU A 306 9.58 -0.39 -9.74
N PHE A 307 8.28 -0.58 -9.89
CA PHE A 307 7.25 0.18 -9.19
C PHE A 307 6.62 -0.59 -8.02
N SER A 308 6.12 0.14 -7.05
CA SER A 308 5.28 -0.36 -5.95
C SER A 308 3.79 -0.03 -6.13
N GLY A 309 3.45 0.60 -7.25
CA GLY A 309 2.06 0.96 -7.55
C GLY A 309 1.75 0.98 -9.04
N GLY A 310 0.65 0.33 -9.42
CA GLY A 310 0.24 0.12 -10.80
C GLY A 310 -0.01 1.40 -11.59
N THR A 311 -0.45 2.47 -10.94
CA THR A 311 -0.73 3.74 -11.65
C THR A 311 0.54 4.39 -12.16
N LEU A 312 1.57 4.50 -11.32
CA LEU A 312 2.85 5.08 -11.74
C LEU A 312 3.57 4.19 -12.75
N ARG A 313 3.45 2.86 -12.62
CA ARG A 313 3.93 1.91 -13.62
C ARG A 313 3.22 2.11 -14.97
N ASP A 314 1.90 2.29 -14.97
CA ASP A 314 1.11 2.49 -16.18
C ASP A 314 1.42 3.84 -16.83
N GLU A 315 1.59 4.91 -16.04
CA GLU A 315 2.01 6.22 -16.52
C GLU A 315 3.40 6.15 -17.19
N ALA A 316 4.36 5.53 -16.53
CA ALA A 316 5.68 5.30 -17.12
C ALA A 316 5.61 4.49 -18.42
N ALA A 317 4.80 3.44 -18.45
CA ALA A 317 4.61 2.63 -19.65
C ALA A 317 3.96 3.42 -20.82
N LEU A 318 3.11 4.40 -20.54
CA LEU A 318 2.56 5.31 -21.54
C LEU A 318 3.61 6.30 -22.08
N ILE A 319 4.44 6.85 -21.19
CA ILE A 319 5.54 7.77 -21.57
C ILE A 319 6.57 7.06 -22.45
N TRP A 320 6.91 5.82 -22.12
CA TRP A 320 7.89 5.00 -22.86
C TRP A 320 7.25 4.09 -23.93
N ALA A 321 5.99 4.36 -24.32
CA ALA A 321 5.26 3.49 -25.23
C ALA A 321 6.01 3.30 -26.55
N GLY A 322 6.26 2.02 -26.89
CA GLY A 322 6.96 1.63 -28.12
C GLY A 322 8.49 1.66 -28.02
N ASP A 323 9.08 2.07 -26.91
CA ASP A 323 10.52 1.98 -26.71
C ASP A 323 10.91 0.57 -26.19
N PRO A 324 11.63 -0.25 -26.98
CA PRO A 324 11.98 -1.61 -26.59
C PRO A 324 13.01 -1.68 -25.44
N ARG A 325 13.62 -0.56 -25.08
CA ARG A 325 14.58 -0.49 -23.97
C ARG A 325 13.90 -0.45 -22.61
N PHE A 326 12.62 -0.05 -22.55
CA PHE A 326 11.86 0.10 -21.31
C PHE A 326 11.07 -1.16 -20.97
N ALA A 327 11.28 -1.65 -19.74
CA ALA A 327 10.45 -2.69 -19.15
C ALA A 327 9.99 -2.24 -17.76
N ALA A 328 8.70 -2.43 -17.45
CA ALA A 328 8.13 -2.01 -16.18
C ALA A 328 7.45 -3.17 -15.43
N VAL A 329 7.73 -3.26 -14.13
CA VAL A 329 7.13 -4.23 -13.22
C VAL A 329 6.47 -3.49 -12.08
N ASP A 330 5.21 -3.85 -11.78
CA ASP A 330 4.51 -3.44 -10.57
C ASP A 330 4.64 -4.54 -9.52
N TYR A 331 5.42 -4.29 -8.48
CA TYR A 331 5.59 -5.22 -7.34
C TYR A 331 4.43 -5.17 -6.36
N GLY A 332 3.51 -4.20 -6.49
CA GLY A 332 2.25 -4.15 -5.77
C GLY A 332 1.12 -4.99 -6.38
N ASP A 333 1.36 -5.60 -7.54
CA ASP A 333 0.41 -6.51 -8.20
C ASP A 333 0.17 -7.77 -7.34
N ASP A 334 -1.06 -8.29 -7.36
CA ASP A 334 -1.50 -9.47 -6.59
C ASP A 334 -0.56 -10.68 -6.71
N ARG A 335 0.08 -10.87 -7.86
CA ARG A 335 1.04 -11.96 -8.09
C ARG A 335 2.27 -11.89 -7.17
N PHE A 336 2.61 -10.69 -6.67
CA PHE A 336 3.73 -10.47 -5.77
C PHE A 336 3.30 -10.30 -4.31
N THR A 337 2.04 -9.93 -4.05
CA THR A 337 1.53 -9.61 -2.71
C THR A 337 0.76 -10.76 -2.06
N ARG A 338 0.43 -11.82 -2.80
CA ARG A 338 -0.18 -13.02 -2.20
C ARG A 338 0.77 -13.68 -1.22
N GLY A 339 0.39 -13.67 0.07
CA GLY A 339 1.19 -14.25 1.16
C GLY A 339 2.45 -13.44 1.50
N ARG A 340 2.61 -12.25 0.95
CA ARG A 340 3.71 -11.32 1.25
C ARG A 340 3.16 -9.93 1.54
N PRO A 341 3.88 -9.12 2.35
CA PRO A 341 3.54 -7.72 2.50
C PRO A 341 3.67 -6.96 1.17
N HIS A 342 2.87 -5.91 1.04
CA HIS A 342 2.97 -4.99 -0.08
C HIS A 342 4.38 -4.35 -0.14
N PRO A 343 4.96 -4.05 -1.31
CA PRO A 343 6.32 -3.48 -1.45
C PRO A 343 6.52 -2.15 -0.74
N MET A 344 5.47 -1.41 -0.42
CA MET A 344 5.55 -0.21 0.42
C MET A 344 5.81 -0.53 1.90
N ILE A 345 5.53 -1.76 2.35
CA ILE A 345 5.78 -2.25 3.70
C ILE A 345 7.09 -3.03 3.75
N ASP A 346 7.31 -3.91 2.77
CA ASP A 346 8.53 -4.72 2.63
C ASP A 346 9.05 -4.62 1.19
N ASN A 347 10.11 -3.86 1.01
CA ASN A 347 10.70 -3.58 -0.29
C ASN A 347 11.75 -4.61 -0.75
N THR A 348 11.88 -5.75 -0.07
CA THR A 348 12.90 -6.78 -0.32
C THR A 348 12.94 -7.19 -1.78
N LEU A 349 11.80 -7.52 -2.40
CA LEU A 349 11.74 -7.93 -3.81
C LEU A 349 12.22 -6.83 -4.77
N ARG A 350 11.88 -5.58 -4.49
CA ARG A 350 12.34 -4.43 -5.29
C ARG A 350 13.85 -4.21 -5.15
N LEU A 351 14.37 -4.31 -3.91
CA LEU A 351 15.82 -4.21 -3.67
C LEU A 351 16.59 -5.30 -4.40
N GLU A 352 16.07 -6.52 -4.43
CA GLU A 352 16.68 -7.60 -5.20
C GLU A 352 16.64 -7.32 -6.71
N ALA A 353 15.52 -6.81 -7.22
CA ALA A 353 15.39 -6.44 -8.62
C ALA A 353 16.34 -5.29 -8.99
N ILE A 354 16.51 -4.29 -8.13
CA ILE A 354 17.50 -3.22 -8.30
C ILE A 354 18.91 -3.78 -8.39
N ARG A 355 19.27 -4.71 -7.51
CA ARG A 355 20.61 -5.34 -7.52
C ARG A 355 20.89 -6.19 -8.76
N ARG A 356 19.84 -6.75 -9.38
CA ARG A 356 19.93 -7.56 -10.61
C ARG A 356 19.83 -6.74 -11.89
N SER A 357 19.41 -5.47 -11.79
CA SER A 357 19.29 -4.61 -12.97
C SER A 357 20.66 -4.25 -13.52
N GLU A 358 20.81 -4.40 -14.84
CA GLU A 358 21.97 -4.00 -15.61
C GLU A 358 21.74 -2.68 -16.37
N GLY A 359 20.58 -2.06 -16.16
CA GLY A 359 20.14 -0.85 -16.83
C GLY A 359 19.96 0.34 -15.89
N LEU A 360 19.47 1.44 -16.44
CA LEU A 360 18.98 2.55 -15.63
C LEU A 360 17.73 2.08 -14.88
N VAL A 361 17.71 2.28 -13.58
CA VAL A 361 16.54 1.93 -12.74
C VAL A 361 15.65 3.14 -12.58
N TYR A 362 14.37 2.97 -12.89
CA TYR A 362 13.31 3.97 -12.72
C TYR A 362 12.33 3.50 -11.63
N LEU A 363 12.18 4.28 -10.56
CA LEU A 363 11.46 3.89 -9.35
C LEU A 363 10.36 4.89 -9.01
N ASP A 364 9.26 4.39 -8.43
CA ASP A 364 8.45 5.17 -7.52
C ASP A 364 8.98 5.06 -6.08
N VAL A 365 8.82 6.10 -5.29
CA VAL A 365 9.22 6.11 -3.88
C VAL A 365 8.08 6.65 -3.04
N VAL A 366 7.65 5.85 -2.06
CA VAL A 366 6.55 6.18 -1.15
C VAL A 366 7.13 6.49 0.23
N LEU A 367 6.99 7.75 0.66
CA LEU A 367 7.48 8.23 1.96
C LEU A 367 6.33 8.54 2.93
N GLY A 368 5.13 8.04 2.64
CA GLY A 368 3.94 8.23 3.45
C GLY A 368 4.00 7.46 4.78
N ARG A 369 3.00 7.71 5.62
CA ARG A 369 2.79 6.93 6.85
C ARG A 369 2.55 5.47 6.51
N GLY A 370 3.15 4.56 7.25
CA GLY A 370 3.06 3.12 6.99
C GLY A 370 4.05 2.59 5.96
N ALA A 371 4.76 3.46 5.21
CA ALA A 371 5.82 3.04 4.32
C ALA A 371 7.05 2.52 5.09
N HIS A 372 7.84 1.69 4.43
CA HIS A 372 9.06 1.14 5.01
C HIS A 372 10.03 2.26 5.44
N PRO A 373 10.57 2.26 6.67
CA PRO A 373 11.39 3.36 7.18
C PRO A 373 12.68 3.58 6.38
N ASP A 374 13.19 2.54 5.74
CA ASP A 374 14.40 2.59 4.92
C ASP A 374 14.12 2.86 3.42
N GLU A 375 12.89 3.19 3.03
CA GLU A 375 12.54 3.48 1.63
C GLU A 375 13.44 4.58 1.04
N ARG A 376 13.89 5.54 1.84
CA ARG A 376 14.88 6.55 1.42
C ARG A 376 16.22 5.96 0.99
N ARG A 377 16.58 4.78 1.47
CA ARG A 377 17.85 4.10 1.09
C ARG A 377 17.77 3.46 -0.29
N THR A 378 16.57 3.21 -0.79
CA THR A 378 16.36 2.74 -2.17
C THR A 378 16.60 3.85 -3.20
N GLN A 379 16.60 5.12 -2.75
CA GLN A 379 16.90 6.28 -3.61
C GLN A 379 18.39 6.45 -3.93
N VAL A 380 19.26 5.60 -3.42
CA VAL A 380 20.68 5.65 -3.83
C VAL A 380 20.77 5.12 -5.24
N ALA A 381 20.84 6.03 -6.22
CA ALA A 381 21.17 5.69 -7.58
C ALA A 381 22.58 5.07 -7.58
N PHE A 382 22.69 3.86 -8.12
CA PHE A 382 23.97 3.25 -8.45
C PHE A 382 24.25 3.55 -9.91
N ASP A 383 25.45 3.99 -10.21
CA ASP A 383 25.92 3.96 -11.58
C ASP A 383 26.22 2.51 -12.02
N VAL A 384 26.46 2.31 -13.31
CA VAL A 384 26.67 0.99 -13.92
C VAL A 384 27.93 0.30 -13.38
N ASP A 385 28.83 1.03 -12.73
CA ASP A 385 30.10 0.55 -12.15
C ASP A 385 30.02 0.36 -10.62
N GLY A 386 28.82 0.58 -10.01
CA GLY A 386 28.60 0.41 -8.59
C GLY A 386 29.09 1.59 -7.74
N GLU A 387 29.49 2.69 -8.33
CA GLU A 387 29.81 3.91 -7.62
C GLU A 387 28.54 4.70 -7.25
N ARG A 388 28.52 5.21 -6.03
CA ARG A 388 27.43 6.01 -5.49
C ARG A 388 27.34 7.35 -6.23
N LEU A 389 26.28 7.58 -6.98
CA LEU A 389 25.96 8.94 -7.39
C LEU A 389 25.62 9.75 -6.13
N GLN A 390 26.57 10.55 -5.65
CA GLN A 390 26.31 11.53 -4.61
C GLN A 390 25.49 12.68 -5.22
N ARG A 391 24.28 12.86 -4.74
CA ARG A 391 23.56 14.12 -4.75
C ARG A 391 23.13 14.51 -3.36
#